data_70e375f52a4c9e75762c951ca5720f91
#
_entry.id   70e375f52a4c9e75762c951ca5720f91
#
_cell.length_a   1.000
_cell.length_b   1.000
_cell.length_c   1.000
_cell.angle_alpha   90.00
_cell.angle_beta   90.00
_cell.angle_gamma   90.00
#
_symmetry.space_group_name_H-M   'P 1'
#
loop_
_entity.id
_entity.type
_entity.pdbx_description
1 polymer ?
#
loop_
_entity_poly.entity_id
_entity_poly.type
_entity_poly.pdbx_seq_one_letter_code
_entity_poly.pdbx_strand_id
1 'polypeptide(L)'
;GGFYWMTNRAGSIKIDAKILYGHSFAIYSLSEYTLATGDIRGIEYAEKIFDLIQKYCADTHFGGYFEMFERNWKLKGHGAAGGDRKTLDVHMHLMEAFTTLYECSGKEVHRRKLVEIIALIIDKILHPEFRTGIPQFFADWKIAPQIKFDIIWGWDRFSEDGSKGQAEDNTSYGHNVEFAWLLMYALDLLNLPLKKYINIIQKQYDHALAHGIDWEYGGVFVEGSHAGGV
;
A
#
# COMPACT_ATOMS: atom_id res chain seq x y z
N GLY A 1 20.20 7.79 2.81
CA GLY A 1 18.93 8.52 3.08
C GLY A 1 17.78 7.59 3.46
N GLY A 2 16.58 8.17 3.59
CA GLY A 2 15.39 7.46 4.04
C GLY A 2 15.37 7.20 5.55
N PHE A 3 14.29 6.57 6.01
CA PHE A 3 14.05 6.31 7.43
C PHE A 3 14.46 4.89 7.82
N TYR A 4 14.84 4.70 9.06
CA TYR A 4 14.90 3.40 9.70
C TYR A 4 13.48 2.93 10.04
N TRP A 5 13.25 1.63 10.02
CA TRP A 5 11.94 1.09 10.37
C TRP A 5 11.57 1.38 11.83
N MET A 6 12.51 1.18 12.74
CA MET A 6 12.25 1.36 14.17
C MET A 6 13.42 1.97 14.91
N THR A 7 13.12 2.95 15.75
CA THR A 7 14.04 3.48 16.77
C THR A 7 13.39 3.33 18.15
N ASN A 8 14.20 3.39 19.20
CA ASN A 8 13.69 3.58 20.55
C ASN A 8 13.32 5.05 20.79
N ARG A 9 12.75 5.34 21.94
CA ARG A 9 12.32 6.72 22.33
C ARG A 9 13.49 7.72 22.35
N ALA A 10 14.71 7.27 22.60
CA ALA A 10 15.93 8.10 22.57
C ALA A 10 16.55 8.26 21.18
N GLY A 11 15.91 7.71 20.13
CA GLY A 11 16.39 7.80 18.75
C GLY A 11 17.43 6.73 18.36
N SER A 12 17.79 5.80 19.26
CA SER A 12 18.72 4.72 18.90
C SER A 12 18.03 3.71 18.00
N ILE A 13 18.72 3.27 16.95
CA ILE A 13 18.21 2.35 15.95
C ILE A 13 17.95 0.99 16.57
N LYS A 14 16.76 0.42 16.35
CA LYS A 14 16.36 -0.93 16.71
C LYS A 14 16.29 -1.86 15.50
N ILE A 15 15.67 -1.36 14.42
CA ILE A 15 15.58 -2.05 13.12
C ILE A 15 15.98 -1.04 12.06
N ASP A 16 17.10 -1.29 11.40
CA ASP A 16 17.67 -0.37 10.41
C ASP A 16 17.23 -0.64 8.97
N ALA A 17 16.36 -1.63 8.77
CA ALA A 17 15.77 -1.95 7.48
C ALA A 17 15.05 -0.74 6.88
N LYS A 18 15.03 -0.67 5.54
CA LYS A 18 14.24 0.28 4.77
C LYS A 18 12.99 -0.45 4.30
N ILE A 19 11.86 -0.05 4.82
CA ILE A 19 10.55 -0.62 4.49
C ILE A 19 9.77 0.43 3.71
N LEU A 20 9.30 0.07 2.52
CA LEU A 20 8.62 1.01 1.63
C LEU A 20 7.32 1.53 2.22
N TYR A 21 6.59 0.70 2.94
CA TYR A 21 5.38 1.09 3.68
C TYR A 21 5.62 2.33 4.57
N GLY A 22 6.65 2.31 5.41
CA GLY A 22 6.98 3.45 6.27
C GLY A 22 7.43 4.69 5.50
N HIS A 23 8.03 4.52 4.33
CA HIS A 23 8.43 5.63 3.46
C HIS A 23 7.24 6.26 2.74
N SER A 24 6.18 5.48 2.39
CA SER A 24 4.94 6.04 1.86
C SER A 24 4.27 6.97 2.88
N PHE A 25 4.14 6.52 4.12
CA PHE A 25 3.59 7.35 5.19
C PHE A 25 4.45 8.57 5.52
N ALA A 26 5.77 8.48 5.35
CA ALA A 26 6.63 9.64 5.53
C ALA A 26 6.39 10.70 4.44
N ILE A 27 6.21 10.29 3.17
CA ILE A 27 5.82 11.23 2.09
C ILE A 27 4.45 11.84 2.42
N TYR A 28 3.46 11.01 2.75
CA TYR A 28 2.10 11.45 3.09
C TYR A 28 2.13 12.49 4.19
N SER A 29 2.68 12.14 5.35
CA SER A 29 2.71 13.03 6.52
C SER A 29 3.45 14.34 6.29
N LEU A 30 4.56 14.33 5.54
CA LEU A 30 5.34 15.53 5.24
C LEU A 30 4.61 16.44 4.23
N SER A 31 3.89 15.85 3.28
CA SER A 31 3.06 16.60 2.34
C SER A 31 1.88 17.24 3.06
N GLU A 32 1.16 16.48 3.90
CA GLU A 32 0.06 16.98 4.73
C GLU A 32 0.54 18.10 5.68
N TYR A 33 1.70 17.92 6.29
CA TYR A 33 2.30 18.97 7.13
C TYR A 33 2.52 20.26 6.34
N THR A 34 3.02 20.16 5.11
CA THR A 34 3.22 21.33 4.24
C THR A 34 1.89 21.97 3.86
N LEU A 35 0.88 21.19 3.48
CA LEU A 35 -0.45 21.71 3.15
C LEU A 35 -1.10 22.43 4.34
N ALA A 36 -0.96 21.87 5.54
CA ALA A 36 -1.55 22.42 6.74
C ALA A 36 -0.84 23.67 7.28
N THR A 37 0.48 23.79 7.11
CA THR A 37 1.29 24.83 7.76
C THR A 37 1.92 25.85 6.82
N GLY A 38 2.03 25.51 5.53
CA GLY A 38 2.81 26.29 4.55
C GLY A 38 4.32 26.14 4.69
N ASP A 39 4.82 25.28 5.59
CA ASP A 39 6.26 25.05 5.78
C ASP A 39 6.82 24.16 4.67
N ILE A 40 7.57 24.78 3.76
CA ILE A 40 8.14 24.12 2.58
C ILE A 40 9.14 23.01 2.90
N ARG A 41 9.68 22.94 4.13
CA ARG A 41 10.61 21.87 4.52
C ARG A 41 9.96 20.49 4.43
N GLY A 42 8.65 20.41 4.67
CA GLY A 42 7.90 19.15 4.53
C GLY A 42 7.99 18.61 3.09
N ILE A 43 7.60 19.41 2.11
CA ILE A 43 7.63 18.98 0.70
C ILE A 43 9.06 18.69 0.20
N GLU A 44 10.06 19.46 0.63
CA GLU A 44 11.45 19.20 0.27
C GLU A 44 11.95 17.83 0.75
N TYR A 45 11.54 17.39 1.94
CA TYR A 45 11.86 16.06 2.44
C TYR A 45 11.01 14.97 1.78
N ALA A 46 9.72 15.22 1.53
CA ALA A 46 8.86 14.29 0.82
C ALA A 46 9.40 13.97 -0.58
N GLU A 47 9.84 14.98 -1.32
CA GLU A 47 10.48 14.82 -2.64
C GLU A 47 11.77 14.01 -2.58
N LYS A 48 12.62 14.24 -1.59
CA LYS A 48 13.83 13.43 -1.39
C LYS A 48 13.52 11.97 -1.14
N ILE A 49 12.44 11.68 -0.39
CA ILE A 49 11.99 10.31 -0.16
C ILE A 49 11.42 9.73 -1.45
N PHE A 50 10.61 10.47 -2.18
CA PHE A 50 10.09 10.06 -3.49
C PHE A 50 11.22 9.67 -4.44
N ASP A 51 12.26 10.47 -4.56
CA ASP A 51 13.43 10.18 -5.41
C ASP A 51 14.15 8.89 -4.98
N LEU A 52 14.28 8.65 -3.67
CA LEU A 52 14.84 7.40 -3.15
C LEU A 52 13.99 6.18 -3.52
N ILE A 53 12.66 6.30 -3.41
CA ILE A 53 11.71 5.25 -3.80
C ILE A 53 11.83 4.96 -5.30
N GLN A 54 11.83 5.99 -6.16
CA GLN A 54 11.99 5.79 -7.60
C GLN A 54 13.32 5.14 -7.95
N LYS A 55 14.38 5.48 -7.24
CA LYS A 55 15.74 4.98 -7.50
C LYS A 55 15.95 3.54 -7.06
N TYR A 56 15.42 3.16 -5.88
CA TYR A 56 15.78 1.90 -5.23
C TYR A 56 14.65 0.88 -5.18
N CYS A 57 13.39 1.34 -5.12
CA CYS A 57 12.26 0.45 -4.91
C CYS A 57 11.49 0.14 -6.20
N ALA A 58 11.56 1.00 -7.22
CA ALA A 58 10.83 0.79 -8.46
C ALA A 58 11.34 -0.46 -9.20
N ASP A 59 10.43 -1.38 -9.52
CA ASP A 59 10.70 -2.52 -10.38
C ASP A 59 10.55 -2.11 -11.84
N THR A 60 11.68 -1.97 -12.53
CA THR A 60 11.72 -1.56 -13.94
C THR A 60 11.46 -2.69 -14.93
N HIS A 61 11.36 -3.94 -14.44
CA HIS A 61 11.15 -5.10 -15.28
C HIS A 61 9.66 -5.48 -15.36
N PHE A 62 9.00 -5.67 -14.21
CA PHE A 62 7.59 -6.06 -14.12
C PHE A 62 6.67 -4.91 -13.71
N GLY A 63 7.22 -3.75 -13.37
CA GLY A 63 6.48 -2.61 -12.84
C GLY A 63 6.12 -2.77 -11.36
N GLY A 64 5.67 -1.67 -10.75
CA GLY A 64 5.40 -1.60 -9.32
C GLY A 64 6.65 -1.40 -8.49
N TYR A 65 6.58 -1.75 -7.21
CA TYR A 65 7.61 -1.43 -6.25
C TYR A 65 7.92 -2.61 -5.34
N PHE A 66 9.20 -2.82 -5.07
CA PHE A 66 9.71 -3.76 -4.06
C PHE A 66 9.60 -3.16 -2.66
N GLU A 67 9.49 -3.99 -1.62
CA GLU A 67 9.02 -3.52 -0.31
C GLU A 67 10.08 -3.44 0.78
N MET A 68 11.05 -4.36 0.81
CA MET A 68 11.98 -4.45 1.93
C MET A 68 13.42 -4.45 1.48
N PHE A 69 14.21 -3.61 2.16
CA PHE A 69 15.63 -3.41 1.85
C PHE A 69 16.45 -3.38 3.13
N GLU A 70 17.70 -3.77 2.99
CA GLU A 70 18.72 -3.52 3.98
C GLU A 70 18.95 -2.00 4.16
N ARG A 71 19.64 -1.62 5.22
CA ARG A 71 19.98 -0.22 5.51
C ARG A 71 20.58 0.55 4.31
N ASN A 72 21.34 -0.13 3.48
CA ASN A 72 22.02 0.44 2.30
C ASN A 72 21.20 0.37 1.01
N TRP A 73 19.90 0.04 1.09
CA TRP A 73 18.98 -0.14 -0.03
C TRP A 73 19.24 -1.38 -0.89
N LYS A 74 20.06 -2.32 -0.43
CA LYS A 74 20.11 -3.64 -1.05
C LYS A 74 18.81 -4.39 -0.75
N LEU A 75 18.26 -5.04 -1.76
CA LEU A 75 17.04 -5.82 -1.61
C LEU A 75 17.19 -6.91 -0.53
N LYS A 76 16.21 -7.03 0.36
CA LYS A 76 16.24 -7.96 1.49
C LYS A 76 15.58 -9.29 1.14
N GLY A 77 16.34 -10.21 0.56
CA GLY A 77 15.84 -11.53 0.17
C GLY A 77 14.94 -11.50 -1.05
N HIS A 78 14.51 -12.68 -1.47
CA HIS A 78 13.67 -12.93 -2.63
C HIS A 78 12.52 -13.88 -2.33
N GLY A 79 11.47 -13.85 -3.16
CA GLY A 79 10.33 -14.75 -3.08
C GLY A 79 9.24 -14.24 -2.14
N ALA A 80 8.32 -15.13 -1.76
CA ALA A 80 7.12 -14.75 -1.01
C ALA A 80 7.40 -14.00 0.30
N ALA A 81 8.46 -14.34 1.02
CA ALA A 81 8.91 -13.63 2.22
C ALA A 81 10.04 -12.62 1.94
N GLY A 82 10.40 -12.43 0.70
CA GLY A 82 11.49 -11.55 0.28
C GLY A 82 11.08 -10.09 0.18
N GLY A 83 12.09 -9.23 0.05
CA GLY A 83 11.86 -7.79 -0.15
C GLY A 83 11.31 -7.45 -1.54
N ASP A 84 11.44 -8.35 -2.51
CA ASP A 84 10.93 -8.21 -3.88
C ASP A 84 9.46 -8.62 -4.05
N ARG A 85 8.79 -9.02 -2.98
CA ARG A 85 7.33 -9.20 -3.00
C ARG A 85 6.62 -7.88 -3.27
N LYS A 86 5.36 -7.96 -3.72
CA LYS A 86 4.49 -6.82 -3.96
C LYS A 86 3.16 -7.05 -3.26
N THR A 87 2.66 -6.06 -2.55
CA THR A 87 1.39 -6.16 -1.83
C THR A 87 0.43 -5.05 -2.24
N LEU A 88 -0.87 -5.32 -2.08
CA LEU A 88 -1.91 -4.30 -2.18
C LEU A 88 -1.60 -3.13 -1.23
N ASP A 89 -1.34 -3.45 0.02
CA ASP A 89 -1.14 -2.53 1.12
C ASP A 89 -0.08 -1.46 0.79
N VAL A 90 1.11 -1.89 0.39
CA VAL A 90 2.19 -0.96 0.02
C VAL A 90 1.84 -0.13 -1.22
N HIS A 91 1.24 -0.73 -2.26
CA HIS A 91 0.92 0.02 -3.48
C HIS A 91 -0.25 0.99 -3.28
N MET A 92 -1.22 0.64 -2.44
CA MET A 92 -2.31 1.52 -2.07
C MET A 92 -1.80 2.74 -1.29
N HIS A 93 -0.95 2.54 -0.29
CA HIS A 93 -0.36 3.64 0.46
C HIS A 93 0.67 4.46 -0.32
N LEU A 94 1.30 3.89 -1.35
CA LEU A 94 2.05 4.68 -2.33
C LEU A 94 1.13 5.56 -3.19
N MET A 95 -0.04 5.05 -3.59
CA MET A 95 -1.04 5.85 -4.30
C MET A 95 -1.51 7.03 -3.43
N GLU A 96 -1.83 6.78 -2.17
CA GLU A 96 -2.17 7.80 -1.18
C GLU A 96 -1.06 8.86 -1.07
N ALA A 97 0.17 8.41 -0.84
CA ALA A 97 1.33 9.29 -0.71
C ALA A 97 1.60 10.12 -1.97
N PHE A 98 1.46 9.52 -3.16
CA PHE A 98 1.65 10.24 -4.42
C PHE A 98 0.50 11.21 -4.72
N THR A 99 -0.70 10.92 -4.23
CA THR A 99 -1.85 11.83 -4.32
C THR A 99 -1.55 13.12 -3.55
N THR A 100 -1.23 13.01 -2.26
CA THR A 100 -0.94 14.17 -1.41
C THR A 100 0.34 14.89 -1.85
N LEU A 101 1.37 14.14 -2.29
CA LEU A 101 2.58 14.73 -2.85
C LEU A 101 2.30 15.56 -4.10
N TYR A 102 1.45 15.06 -5.00
CA TYR A 102 1.05 15.80 -6.19
C TYR A 102 0.21 17.02 -5.83
N GLU A 103 -0.75 16.90 -4.93
CA GLU A 103 -1.54 18.02 -4.44
C GLU A 103 -0.66 19.15 -3.89
N CYS A 104 0.34 18.79 -3.09
CA CYS A 104 1.24 19.74 -2.48
C CYS A 104 2.22 20.39 -3.47
N SER A 105 2.73 19.61 -4.42
CA SER A 105 3.83 20.05 -5.31
C SER A 105 3.37 20.61 -6.66
N GLY A 106 2.24 20.12 -7.19
CA GLY A 106 1.78 20.38 -8.56
C GLY A 106 2.70 19.85 -9.67
N LYS A 107 3.74 19.07 -9.35
CA LYS A 107 4.76 18.64 -10.32
C LYS A 107 4.26 17.51 -11.22
N GLU A 108 4.49 17.62 -12.52
CA GLU A 108 4.06 16.63 -13.51
C GLU A 108 4.68 15.24 -13.28
N VAL A 109 5.88 15.16 -12.74
CA VAL A 109 6.50 13.86 -12.40
C VAL A 109 5.69 13.11 -11.33
N HIS A 110 5.18 13.81 -10.32
CA HIS A 110 4.34 13.22 -9.27
C HIS A 110 2.97 12.84 -9.82
N ARG A 111 2.36 13.71 -10.65
CA ARG A 111 1.11 13.43 -11.37
C ARG A 111 1.23 12.13 -12.19
N ARG A 112 2.28 12.01 -12.99
CA ARG A 112 2.50 10.83 -13.83
C ARG A 112 2.64 9.56 -13.00
N LYS A 113 3.40 9.60 -11.91
CA LYS A 113 3.57 8.45 -11.02
C LYS A 113 2.30 8.07 -10.28
N LEU A 114 1.46 9.03 -9.93
CA LEU A 114 0.13 8.77 -9.40
C LEU A 114 -0.75 8.05 -10.44
N VAL A 115 -0.79 8.52 -11.67
CA VAL A 115 -1.56 7.86 -12.75
C VAL A 115 -1.04 6.44 -13.03
N GLU A 116 0.28 6.25 -13.06
CA GLU A 116 0.91 4.95 -13.26
C GLU A 116 0.53 3.96 -12.16
N ILE A 117 0.57 4.35 -10.89
CA ILE A 117 0.26 3.45 -9.78
C ILE A 117 -1.24 3.12 -9.70
N ILE A 118 -2.14 4.06 -10.00
CA ILE A 118 -3.58 3.79 -10.12
C ILE A 118 -3.83 2.73 -11.19
N ALA A 119 -3.27 2.91 -12.38
CA ALA A 119 -3.43 1.96 -13.46
C ALA A 119 -2.89 0.56 -13.09
N LEU A 120 -1.73 0.52 -12.43
CA LEU A 120 -1.11 -0.73 -11.97
C LEU A 120 -1.97 -1.47 -10.94
N ILE A 121 -2.50 -0.78 -9.94
CA ILE A 121 -3.38 -1.40 -8.94
C ILE A 121 -4.61 -2.00 -9.62
N ILE A 122 -5.25 -1.26 -10.50
CA ILE A 122 -6.47 -1.69 -11.20
C ILE A 122 -6.20 -2.90 -12.11
N ASP A 123 -5.05 -2.94 -12.78
CA ASP A 123 -4.69 -4.00 -13.75
C ASP A 123 -4.11 -5.25 -13.09
N LYS A 124 -3.26 -5.10 -12.06
CA LYS A 124 -2.48 -6.20 -11.48
C LYS A 124 -2.97 -6.67 -10.12
N ILE A 125 -3.48 -5.76 -9.29
CA ILE A 125 -3.73 -6.06 -7.88
C ILE A 125 -5.20 -6.38 -7.61
N LEU A 126 -6.13 -5.76 -8.35
CA LEU A 126 -7.54 -6.06 -8.14
C LEU A 126 -7.95 -7.38 -8.81
N HIS A 127 -8.68 -8.19 -8.06
CA HIS A 127 -9.24 -9.45 -8.57
C HIS A 127 -10.05 -9.20 -9.86
N PRO A 128 -9.84 -9.96 -10.94
CA PRO A 128 -10.43 -9.66 -12.25
C PRO A 128 -11.97 -9.66 -12.25
N GLU A 129 -12.59 -10.54 -11.47
CA GLU A 129 -14.05 -10.71 -11.38
C GLU A 129 -14.64 -9.84 -10.26
N PHE A 130 -14.17 -10.03 -9.04
CA PHE A 130 -14.74 -9.40 -7.84
C PHE A 130 -14.32 -7.94 -7.69
N ARG A 131 -13.18 -7.55 -8.25
CA ARG A 131 -12.55 -6.22 -8.13
C ARG A 131 -12.09 -5.86 -6.72
N THR A 132 -12.10 -6.80 -5.80
CA THR A 132 -11.50 -6.71 -4.47
C THR A 132 -9.98 -6.85 -4.54
N GLY A 133 -9.26 -6.36 -3.56
CA GLY A 133 -7.80 -6.38 -3.56
C GLY A 133 -7.21 -7.76 -3.27
N ILE A 134 -6.29 -8.22 -4.09
CA ILE A 134 -5.48 -9.42 -3.83
C ILE A 134 -4.31 -9.00 -2.94
N PRO A 135 -4.09 -9.65 -1.77
CA PRO A 135 -3.17 -9.14 -0.76
C PRO A 135 -1.72 -9.05 -1.22
N GLN A 136 -1.23 -10.07 -1.95
CA GLN A 136 0.20 -10.15 -2.22
C GLN A 136 0.58 -10.96 -3.45
N PHE A 137 1.75 -10.64 -3.99
CA PHE A 137 2.30 -11.21 -5.23
C PHE A 137 3.81 -11.44 -5.11
N PHE A 138 4.31 -12.36 -5.94
CA PHE A 138 5.72 -12.40 -6.29
C PHE A 138 6.11 -11.19 -7.17
N ALA A 139 7.40 -11.02 -7.39
CA ALA A 139 7.93 -9.94 -8.23
C ALA A 139 7.29 -9.88 -9.64
N ASP A 140 6.95 -11.03 -10.21
CA ASP A 140 6.35 -11.18 -11.55
C ASP A 140 4.81 -11.08 -11.57
N TRP A 141 4.19 -10.63 -10.49
CA TRP A 141 2.74 -10.50 -10.31
C TRP A 141 1.97 -11.82 -10.23
N LYS A 142 2.63 -12.95 -10.10
CA LYS A 142 1.93 -14.18 -9.69
C LYS A 142 1.48 -14.05 -8.25
N ILE A 143 0.26 -14.49 -7.95
CA ILE A 143 -0.26 -14.50 -6.59
C ILE A 143 0.70 -15.30 -5.70
N ALA A 144 1.15 -14.70 -4.62
CA ALA A 144 2.02 -15.35 -3.67
C ALA A 144 1.20 -16.04 -2.59
N PRO A 145 1.59 -17.26 -2.15
CA PRO A 145 1.03 -17.84 -0.95
C PRO A 145 1.36 -16.93 0.22
N GLN A 146 0.58 -17.05 1.24
CA GLN A 146 0.68 -16.20 2.41
C GLN A 146 2.09 -16.04 2.95
N ILE A 147 2.44 -14.80 3.26
CA ILE A 147 3.72 -14.42 3.83
C ILE A 147 3.58 -14.21 5.34
N LYS A 148 4.49 -14.81 6.10
CA LYS A 148 4.65 -14.48 7.51
C LYS A 148 5.21 -13.08 7.70
N PHE A 149 4.44 -12.23 8.36
CA PHE A 149 4.85 -10.88 8.76
C PHE A 149 5.38 -10.88 10.20
N ASP A 150 6.27 -11.79 10.52
CA ASP A 150 6.66 -12.11 11.88
C ASP A 150 7.49 -11.06 12.63
N ILE A 151 8.04 -10.08 11.94
CA ILE A 151 8.99 -9.14 12.57
C ILE A 151 8.62 -7.68 12.36
N ILE A 152 7.90 -7.37 11.29
CA ILE A 152 7.73 -5.98 10.85
C ILE A 152 6.72 -5.22 11.71
N TRP A 153 5.64 -5.89 12.14
CA TRP A 153 4.53 -5.25 12.83
C TRP A 153 4.49 -5.49 14.32
N GLY A 154 5.33 -6.39 14.85
CA GLY A 154 5.33 -6.77 16.26
C GLY A 154 4.06 -7.50 16.70
N TRP A 155 3.25 -7.95 15.76
CA TRP A 155 2.06 -8.78 16.00
C TRP A 155 2.15 -10.03 15.12
N ASP A 156 1.88 -11.12 15.75
CA ASP A 156 1.68 -12.36 15.07
C ASP A 156 0.26 -12.35 14.49
N ARG A 157 0.13 -12.25 13.17
CA ARG A 157 -1.16 -12.44 12.49
C ARG A 157 -1.51 -13.92 12.31
N PHE A 158 -0.74 -14.81 12.94
CA PHE A 158 -0.95 -16.24 12.85
C PHE A 158 -1.83 -16.74 13.99
N SER A 159 -2.65 -17.74 13.67
CA SER A 159 -3.16 -18.65 14.68
C SER A 159 -1.98 -19.21 15.47
N GLU A 160 -2.13 -19.34 16.79
CA GLU A 160 -1.10 -19.84 17.72
C GLU A 160 -0.49 -21.19 17.28
N ASP A 161 -1.14 -21.93 16.39
CA ASP A 161 -0.68 -23.22 15.88
C ASP A 161 0.16 -23.14 14.58
N GLY A 162 0.34 -21.95 14.00
CA GLY A 162 1.16 -21.73 12.79
C GLY A 162 0.69 -22.50 11.54
N SER A 163 -0.41 -23.25 11.62
CA SER A 163 -0.84 -24.21 10.61
C SER A 163 -1.88 -23.65 9.64
N LYS A 164 -2.52 -22.55 9.99
CA LYS A 164 -3.52 -21.91 9.12
C LYS A 164 -2.89 -20.69 8.43
N GLY A 165 -2.29 -20.92 7.28
CA GLY A 165 -2.01 -19.86 6.34
C GLY A 165 -3.33 -19.15 5.97
N GLN A 166 -3.24 -17.85 5.59
CA GLN A 166 -4.38 -17.21 4.92
C GLN A 166 -4.69 -17.98 3.64
N ALA A 167 -5.96 -18.13 3.32
CA ALA A 167 -6.35 -18.72 2.06
C ALA A 167 -5.78 -17.90 0.89
N GLU A 168 -5.41 -18.55 -0.22
CA GLU A 168 -5.03 -17.83 -1.45
C GLU A 168 -6.19 -16.95 -1.95
N ASP A 169 -7.44 -17.39 -1.69
CA ASP A 169 -8.67 -16.63 -1.92
C ASP A 169 -8.97 -15.76 -0.68
N ASN A 170 -8.28 -14.65 -0.55
CA ASN A 170 -8.40 -13.76 0.59
C ASN A 170 -8.33 -12.28 0.20
N THR A 171 -9.16 -11.46 0.85
CA THR A 171 -9.18 -10.00 0.68
C THR A 171 -9.48 -9.29 2.00
N SER A 172 -8.88 -8.13 2.21
CA SER A 172 -9.14 -7.31 3.39
C SER A 172 -10.32 -6.37 3.15
N TYR A 173 -11.36 -6.50 3.98
CA TYR A 173 -12.54 -5.63 3.90
C TYR A 173 -12.21 -4.17 4.13
N GLY A 174 -11.35 -3.89 5.13
CA GLY A 174 -10.92 -2.54 5.44
C GLY A 174 -10.16 -1.89 4.28
N HIS A 175 -9.15 -2.58 3.74
CA HIS A 175 -8.38 -2.06 2.61
C HIS A 175 -9.19 -1.88 1.33
N ASN A 176 -10.23 -2.70 1.09
CA ASN A 176 -11.12 -2.49 -0.05
C ASN A 176 -11.87 -1.16 0.05
N VAL A 177 -12.44 -0.85 1.21
CA VAL A 177 -13.14 0.44 1.43
C VAL A 177 -12.17 1.61 1.39
N GLU A 178 -11.01 1.45 1.99
CA GLU A 178 -9.94 2.45 1.99
C GLU A 178 -9.45 2.75 0.57
N PHE A 179 -9.18 1.73 -0.24
CA PHE A 179 -8.82 1.91 -1.65
C PHE A 179 -9.91 2.64 -2.43
N ALA A 180 -11.17 2.27 -2.23
CA ALA A 180 -12.29 2.92 -2.90
C ALA A 180 -12.31 4.44 -2.60
N TRP A 181 -12.12 4.82 -1.34
CA TRP A 181 -12.05 6.21 -0.92
C TRP A 181 -10.82 6.93 -1.48
N LEU A 182 -9.64 6.35 -1.33
CA LEU A 182 -8.37 6.93 -1.83
C LEU A 182 -8.37 7.09 -3.35
N LEU A 183 -8.97 6.13 -4.07
CA LEU A 183 -9.13 6.24 -5.52
C LEU A 183 -10.03 7.43 -5.90
N MET A 184 -11.15 7.63 -5.21
CA MET A 184 -12.02 8.78 -5.47
C MET A 184 -11.29 10.10 -5.27
N TYR A 185 -10.52 10.22 -4.20
CA TYR A 185 -9.71 11.41 -3.91
C TYR A 185 -8.66 11.66 -5.00
N ALA A 186 -7.91 10.63 -5.39
CA ALA A 186 -6.92 10.74 -6.45
C ALA A 186 -7.54 11.14 -7.81
N LEU A 187 -8.71 10.58 -8.15
CA LEU A 187 -9.42 10.91 -9.40
C LEU A 187 -9.91 12.35 -9.41
N ASP A 188 -10.42 12.85 -8.29
CA ASP A 188 -10.86 14.25 -8.16
C ASP A 188 -9.69 15.20 -8.37
N LEU A 189 -8.58 14.99 -7.68
CA LEU A 189 -7.35 15.78 -7.81
C LEU A 189 -6.79 15.76 -9.24
N LEU A 190 -6.85 14.62 -9.91
CA LEU A 190 -6.39 14.45 -11.29
C LEU A 190 -7.37 14.99 -12.34
N ASN A 191 -8.57 15.43 -11.95
CA ASN A 191 -9.68 15.79 -12.82
C ASN A 191 -10.06 14.65 -13.79
N LEU A 192 -9.99 13.40 -13.31
CA LEU A 192 -10.38 12.23 -14.10
C LEU A 192 -11.84 11.86 -13.84
N PRO A 193 -12.58 11.40 -14.89
CA PRO A 193 -13.99 11.15 -14.77
C PRO A 193 -14.30 9.94 -13.88
N LEU A 194 -14.87 10.15 -12.70
CA LEU A 194 -15.28 9.12 -11.74
C LEU A 194 -16.11 8.00 -12.39
N LYS A 195 -16.95 8.34 -13.38
CA LYS A 195 -17.81 7.39 -14.10
C LYS A 195 -17.05 6.18 -14.68
N LYS A 196 -15.78 6.35 -15.03
CA LYS A 196 -14.95 5.24 -15.54
C LYS A 196 -14.57 4.22 -14.48
N TYR A 197 -14.57 4.63 -13.23
CA TYR A 197 -14.06 3.85 -12.09
C TYR A 197 -15.16 3.46 -11.10
N ILE A 198 -16.35 4.00 -11.25
CA ILE A 198 -17.46 3.84 -10.30
C ILE A 198 -17.81 2.37 -10.04
N ASN A 199 -17.73 1.51 -11.05
CA ASN A 199 -17.99 0.09 -10.89
C ASN A 199 -16.97 -0.59 -9.95
N ILE A 200 -15.70 -0.22 -10.03
CA ILE A 200 -14.65 -0.75 -9.15
C ILE A 200 -14.94 -0.30 -7.71
N ILE A 201 -15.14 0.98 -7.52
CA ILE A 201 -15.41 1.60 -6.21
C ILE A 201 -16.64 0.97 -5.57
N GLN A 202 -17.72 0.84 -6.32
CA GLN A 202 -18.97 0.29 -5.84
C GLN A 202 -18.85 -1.20 -5.47
N LYS A 203 -18.19 -2.02 -6.31
CA LYS A 203 -17.96 -3.43 -6.00
C LYS A 203 -17.18 -3.63 -4.70
N GLN A 204 -16.16 -2.83 -4.44
CA GLN A 204 -15.38 -2.93 -3.21
C GLN A 204 -16.19 -2.52 -1.98
N TYR A 205 -16.95 -1.43 -2.08
CA TYR A 205 -17.84 -0.98 -1.02
C TYR A 205 -18.94 -2.01 -0.74
N ASP A 206 -19.64 -2.48 -1.78
CA ASP A 206 -20.74 -3.43 -1.65
C ASP A 206 -20.26 -4.76 -1.07
N HIS A 207 -19.07 -5.23 -1.48
CA HIS A 207 -18.46 -6.44 -0.93
C HIS A 207 -18.19 -6.30 0.58
N ALA A 208 -17.56 -5.19 0.99
CA ALA A 208 -17.29 -4.95 2.40
C ALA A 208 -18.57 -4.79 3.23
N LEU A 209 -19.58 -4.10 2.69
CA LEU A 209 -20.88 -3.92 3.34
C LEU A 209 -21.64 -5.25 3.50
N ALA A 210 -21.61 -6.11 2.48
CA ALA A 210 -22.33 -7.37 2.49
C ALA A 210 -21.66 -8.44 3.37
N HIS A 211 -20.33 -8.45 3.46
CA HIS A 211 -19.59 -9.55 4.06
C HIS A 211 -18.64 -9.14 5.17
N GLY A 212 -18.23 -7.88 5.22
CA GLY A 212 -17.21 -7.38 6.15
C GLY A 212 -17.75 -6.77 7.44
N ILE A 213 -19.03 -6.44 7.52
CA ILE A 213 -19.63 -5.81 8.71
C ILE A 213 -20.15 -6.88 9.67
N ASP A 214 -19.70 -6.81 10.92
CA ASP A 214 -20.33 -7.55 12.02
C ASP A 214 -21.58 -6.82 12.50
N TRP A 215 -22.73 -7.28 12.03
CA TRP A 215 -24.01 -6.70 12.38
C TRP A 215 -24.52 -7.13 13.77
N GLU A 216 -23.91 -8.16 14.37
CA GLU A 216 -24.32 -8.66 15.69
C GLU A 216 -23.58 -7.90 16.82
N TYR A 217 -22.27 -7.79 16.72
CA TYR A 217 -21.45 -7.18 17.79
C TYR A 217 -20.86 -5.82 17.39
N GLY A 218 -21.01 -5.42 16.15
CA GLY A 218 -20.41 -4.21 15.59
C GLY A 218 -18.97 -4.41 15.14
N GLY A 219 -18.48 -3.47 14.33
CA GLY A 219 -17.13 -3.50 13.80
C GLY A 219 -17.05 -4.10 12.40
N VAL A 220 -15.83 -4.34 11.96
CA VAL A 220 -15.50 -4.87 10.63
C VAL A 220 -14.57 -6.08 10.78
N PHE A 221 -14.90 -7.18 10.14
CA PHE A 221 -14.00 -8.33 10.05
C PHE A 221 -12.73 -7.94 9.29
N VAL A 222 -11.60 -8.55 9.64
CA VAL A 222 -10.31 -8.18 9.05
C VAL A 222 -10.25 -8.57 7.58
N GLU A 223 -10.68 -9.79 7.26
CA GLU A 223 -10.53 -10.37 5.93
C GLU A 223 -11.53 -11.51 5.70
N GLY A 224 -11.72 -11.89 4.45
CA GLY A 224 -12.53 -13.00 4.01
C GLY A 224 -12.29 -13.33 2.55
N SER A 225 -13.06 -14.27 1.96
CA SER A 225 -12.87 -14.65 0.57
C SER A 225 -13.32 -13.57 -0.42
N HIS A 226 -12.78 -13.58 -1.64
CA HIS A 226 -13.22 -12.68 -2.71
C HIS A 226 -14.69 -12.86 -3.09
N ALA A 227 -15.23 -14.08 -2.94
CA ALA A 227 -16.65 -14.36 -3.18
C ALA A 227 -17.57 -13.98 -2.00
N GLY A 228 -16.98 -13.63 -0.86
CA GLY A 228 -17.67 -13.33 0.40
C GLY A 228 -17.57 -14.45 1.42
N GLY A 229 -17.85 -14.12 2.66
CA GLY A 229 -17.69 -15.02 3.81
C GLY A 229 -16.45 -14.68 4.64
N VAL A 230 -16.45 -15.09 5.91
CA VAL A 230 -15.39 -14.85 6.91
C VAL A 230 -14.68 -16.16 7.21
#